data_a84f23a5663487d9e560394db27273eb
#
_entry.id   a84f23a5663487d9e560394db27273eb
#
_cell.length_a   1.000
_cell.length_b   1.000
_cell.length_c   1.000
_cell.angle_alpha   90.00
_cell.angle_beta   90.00
_cell.angle_gamma   90.00
#
_symmetry.space_group_name_H-M   'P 1'
#
loop_
_entity.id
_entity.type
_entity.pdbx_description
1 polymer ?
#
loop_
_entity_poly.entity_id
_entity_poly.type
_entity_poly.pdbx_seq_one_letter_code
_entity_poly.pdbx_strand_id
1 'polypeptide(L)'
;MKTIRLILPLLALAAAGGLASSARAAERATVQGILISASNDKGQTDSRLSSYEPTLRRILRFESYRFLGEGSTSVAVPAHGEISLGNGHQLEIDTERADGSTIHVKVRWTSSGSTLMSTGLVLRSGVPAVLGGPGTGHGSDVFAVILIGR
;
A
#
# COMPACT_ATOMS: atom_id res chain seq x y z
N MET A 1 -11.70 81.90 28.41
CA MET A 1 -12.17 81.11 27.27
C MET A 1 -11.19 79.96 27.03
N LYS A 2 -11.56 78.77 27.41
CA LYS A 2 -10.71 77.54 27.21
C LYS A 2 -11.42 76.69 26.20
N THR A 3 -10.85 76.61 25.00
CA THR A 3 -11.34 75.74 23.95
C THR A 3 -10.82 74.31 24.23
N ILE A 4 -11.75 73.42 24.52
CA ILE A 4 -11.46 71.98 24.68
C ILE A 4 -11.41 71.38 23.28
N ARG A 5 -10.23 70.93 22.87
CA ARG A 5 -10.09 70.19 21.67
C ARG A 5 -10.35 68.72 22.00
N LEU A 6 -11.44 68.22 21.51
CA LEU A 6 -11.78 66.80 21.59
C LEU A 6 -10.96 66.06 20.54
N ILE A 7 -9.99 65.20 20.99
CA ILE A 7 -9.22 64.32 20.14
C ILE A 7 -9.99 63.03 20.11
N LEU A 8 -10.51 62.69 18.96
CA LEU A 8 -11.16 61.39 18.68
C LEU A 8 -10.07 60.37 18.35
N PRO A 9 -9.91 59.27 19.06
CA PRO A 9 -9.02 58.21 18.62
C PRO A 9 -9.73 57.41 17.51
N LEU A 10 -9.10 57.39 16.35
CA LEU A 10 -9.47 56.56 15.23
C LEU A 10 -9.12 55.11 15.54
N LEU A 11 -10.14 54.30 15.85
CA LEU A 11 -9.95 52.87 16.08
C LEU A 11 -9.80 52.20 14.74
N ALA A 12 -8.54 51.90 14.34
CA ALA A 12 -8.25 51.10 13.16
C ALA A 12 -8.54 49.62 13.47
N LEU A 13 -9.70 49.14 12.99
CA LEU A 13 -10.06 47.73 13.04
C LEU A 13 -9.27 47.00 11.96
N ALA A 14 -8.12 46.40 12.33
CA ALA A 14 -7.38 45.51 11.46
C ALA A 14 -8.17 44.19 11.33
N ALA A 15 -8.91 44.04 10.25
CA ALA A 15 -9.49 42.76 9.86
C ALA A 15 -8.34 41.83 9.43
N ALA A 16 -7.85 41.05 10.37
CA ALA A 16 -6.97 39.92 10.05
C ALA A 16 -7.82 38.86 9.33
N GLY A 17 -7.85 38.96 8.01
CA GLY A 17 -8.39 37.92 7.15
C GLY A 17 -7.52 36.67 7.29
N GLY A 18 -7.92 35.81 8.20
CA GLY A 18 -7.31 34.48 8.30
C GLY A 18 -7.61 33.75 7.00
N LEU A 19 -6.60 33.63 6.14
CA LEU A 19 -6.60 32.67 5.07
C LEU A 19 -6.59 31.28 5.72
N ALA A 20 -7.76 30.72 5.96
CA ALA A 20 -7.92 29.33 6.29
C ALA A 20 -7.47 28.55 5.05
N SER A 21 -6.19 28.25 4.99
CA SER A 21 -5.68 27.24 4.05
C SER A 21 -6.39 25.95 4.40
N SER A 22 -7.40 25.61 3.62
CA SER A 22 -8.00 24.28 3.67
C SER A 22 -6.90 23.30 3.27
N ALA A 23 -6.15 22.79 4.25
CA ALA A 23 -5.25 21.69 4.03
C ALA A 23 -6.13 20.51 3.59
N ARG A 24 -6.16 20.22 2.29
CA ARG A 24 -6.73 18.98 1.79
C ARG A 24 -6.00 17.86 2.49
N ALA A 25 -6.73 17.05 3.26
CA ALA A 25 -6.19 15.82 3.77
C ALA A 25 -5.65 15.03 2.57
N ALA A 26 -4.35 14.70 2.58
CA ALA A 26 -3.76 13.87 1.53
C ALA A 26 -4.52 12.55 1.48
N GLU A 27 -4.89 12.09 0.28
CA GLU A 27 -5.44 10.76 0.10
C GLU A 27 -4.42 9.75 0.62
N ARG A 28 -4.89 8.78 1.36
CA ARG A 28 -4.07 7.70 1.89
C ARG A 28 -4.60 6.38 1.40
N ALA A 29 -3.68 5.49 1.07
CA ALA A 29 -3.97 4.13 0.69
C ALA A 29 -3.29 3.19 1.68
N THR A 30 -4.00 2.16 2.11
CA THR A 30 -3.44 1.06 2.87
C THR A 30 -3.18 -0.10 1.93
N VAL A 31 -1.96 -0.61 1.90
CA VAL A 31 -1.57 -1.76 1.09
C VAL A 31 -1.08 -2.86 2.01
N GLN A 32 -1.69 -4.02 1.90
CA GLN A 32 -1.28 -5.24 2.59
C GLN A 32 -0.61 -6.18 1.62
N GLY A 33 0.51 -6.76 2.02
CA GLY A 33 1.21 -7.80 1.28
C GLY A 33 1.29 -9.09 2.09
N ILE A 34 1.05 -10.23 1.44
CA ILE A 34 1.15 -11.56 2.03
C ILE A 34 2.13 -12.36 1.20
N LEU A 35 3.23 -12.81 1.83
CA LEU A 35 4.21 -13.68 1.21
C LEU A 35 3.77 -15.13 1.37
N ILE A 36 3.74 -15.86 0.28
CA ILE A 36 3.40 -17.28 0.25
C ILE A 36 4.41 -18.07 -0.56
N SER A 37 4.44 -19.37 -0.35
CA SER A 37 5.02 -20.33 -1.29
C SER A 37 3.92 -21.19 -1.90
N ALA A 38 4.05 -21.49 -3.19
CA ALA A 38 3.13 -22.33 -3.93
C ALA A 38 3.87 -23.60 -4.36
N SER A 39 3.23 -24.76 -4.16
CA SER A 39 3.81 -26.07 -4.42
C SER A 39 2.88 -26.97 -5.23
N ASN A 40 3.46 -27.83 -6.06
CA ASN A 40 2.74 -28.92 -6.72
C ASN A 40 2.64 -30.18 -5.88
N ASP A 41 3.26 -30.21 -4.73
CA ASP A 41 3.13 -31.32 -3.81
C ASP A 41 1.71 -31.39 -3.23
N LYS A 42 1.20 -32.61 -3.15
CA LYS A 42 -0.10 -32.83 -2.52
C LYS A 42 -0.01 -32.50 -1.05
N GLY A 43 -0.67 -31.44 -0.67
CA GLY A 43 -0.70 -30.92 0.70
C GLY A 43 -1.94 -30.08 0.91
N GLN A 44 -2.14 -29.70 2.16
CA GLN A 44 -3.21 -28.78 2.50
C GLN A 44 -2.70 -27.34 2.39
N THR A 45 -3.54 -26.48 1.83
CA THR A 45 -3.30 -25.04 1.88
C THR A 45 -3.42 -24.55 3.31
N ASP A 46 -2.52 -23.66 3.71
CA ASP A 46 -2.56 -23.04 5.02
C ASP A 46 -3.92 -22.36 5.24
N SER A 47 -4.53 -22.60 6.40
CA SER A 47 -5.86 -22.08 6.72
C SER A 47 -5.95 -20.57 6.69
N ARG A 48 -4.84 -19.85 6.91
CA ARG A 48 -4.75 -18.40 6.80
C ARG A 48 -4.95 -17.90 5.37
N LEU A 49 -4.80 -18.77 4.38
CA LEU A 49 -4.97 -18.48 2.96
C LEU A 49 -6.30 -18.97 2.40
N SER A 50 -7.18 -19.51 3.23
CA SER A 50 -8.43 -20.15 2.78
C SER A 50 -9.32 -19.22 1.95
N SER A 51 -9.41 -17.95 2.32
CA SER A 51 -10.19 -16.97 1.58
C SER A 51 -9.57 -16.58 0.22
N TYR A 52 -8.28 -16.79 0.05
CA TYR A 52 -7.55 -16.48 -1.18
C TYR A 52 -7.35 -17.70 -2.08
N GLU A 53 -7.56 -18.90 -1.57
CA GLU A 53 -7.27 -20.14 -2.28
C GLU A 53 -7.93 -20.24 -3.66
N PRO A 54 -9.21 -19.89 -3.86
CA PRO A 54 -9.82 -19.93 -5.19
C PRO A 54 -9.12 -19.03 -6.20
N THR A 55 -8.71 -17.84 -5.76
CA THR A 55 -7.97 -16.89 -6.59
C THR A 55 -6.57 -17.40 -6.90
N LEU A 56 -5.88 -17.95 -5.90
CA LEU A 56 -4.53 -18.49 -6.07
C LEU A 56 -4.51 -19.66 -7.06
N ARG A 57 -5.45 -20.60 -6.93
CA ARG A 57 -5.56 -21.74 -7.83
C ARG A 57 -5.85 -21.34 -9.27
N ARG A 58 -6.65 -20.31 -9.45
CA ARG A 58 -6.97 -19.78 -10.78
C ARG A 58 -5.78 -19.11 -11.46
N ILE A 59 -4.97 -18.36 -10.69
CA ILE A 59 -3.87 -17.56 -11.23
C ILE A 59 -2.56 -18.37 -11.29
N LEU A 60 -2.19 -19.04 -10.20
CA LEU A 60 -0.91 -19.70 -10.06
C LEU A 60 -0.94 -21.19 -10.42
N ARG A 61 -2.09 -21.84 -10.33
CA ARG A 61 -2.33 -23.25 -10.71
C ARG A 61 -1.43 -24.27 -9.99
N PHE A 62 -1.15 -24.02 -8.72
CA PHE A 62 -0.45 -24.97 -7.85
C PHE A 62 -1.44 -25.77 -6.98
N GLU A 63 -0.98 -26.87 -6.39
CA GLU A 63 -1.80 -27.77 -5.58
C GLU A 63 -1.98 -27.28 -4.15
N SER A 64 -0.95 -26.67 -3.56
CA SER A 64 -0.97 -26.19 -2.19
C SER A 64 -0.23 -24.88 -2.03
N TYR A 65 -0.64 -24.12 -1.00
CA TYR A 65 -0.10 -22.80 -0.71
C TYR A 65 0.23 -22.69 0.78
N ARG A 66 1.41 -22.19 1.08
CA ARG A 66 1.89 -22.00 2.44
C ARG A 66 2.08 -20.52 2.75
N PHE A 67 1.56 -20.09 3.88
CA PHE A 67 1.78 -18.74 4.40
C PHE A 67 3.22 -18.61 4.93
N LEU A 68 3.94 -17.57 4.52
CA LEU A 68 5.31 -17.29 4.96
C LEU A 68 5.42 -16.02 5.80
N GLY A 69 4.65 -15.01 5.49
CA GLY A 69 4.67 -13.74 6.23
C GLY A 69 3.71 -12.74 5.65
N GLU A 70 3.48 -11.67 6.38
CA GLU A 70 2.63 -10.57 5.93
C GLU A 70 3.10 -9.23 6.51
N GLY A 71 2.70 -8.17 5.88
CA GLY A 71 2.90 -6.82 6.36
C GLY A 71 1.95 -5.86 5.67
N SER A 72 1.88 -4.65 6.19
CA SER A 72 1.06 -3.60 5.59
C SER A 72 1.70 -2.24 5.79
N THR A 73 1.33 -1.30 4.93
CA THR A 73 1.73 0.09 5.06
C THR A 73 0.58 1.00 4.65
N SER A 74 0.52 2.17 5.28
CA SER A 74 -0.41 3.23 4.89
C SER A 74 0.42 4.38 4.33
N VAL A 75 0.21 4.70 3.06
CA VAL A 75 0.97 5.73 2.35
C VAL A 75 0.05 6.78 1.78
N ALA A 76 0.53 8.01 1.71
CA ALA A 76 -0.13 9.05 0.95
C ALA A 76 -0.12 8.72 -0.55
N VAL A 77 -0.95 9.38 -1.33
CA VAL A 77 -0.98 9.25 -2.79
C VAL A 77 -0.79 10.64 -3.39
N PRO A 78 0.31 10.89 -4.15
CA PRO A 78 1.44 9.98 -4.43
C PRO A 78 2.49 9.98 -3.30
N ALA A 79 3.04 8.83 -3.00
CA ALA A 79 4.16 8.69 -2.05
C ALA A 79 4.84 7.33 -2.17
N HIS A 80 5.93 7.16 -1.41
CA HIS A 80 6.68 5.92 -1.29
C HIS A 80 6.40 5.26 0.06
N GLY A 81 6.26 3.95 0.08
CA GLY A 81 6.14 3.15 1.30
C GLY A 81 6.86 1.82 1.15
N GLU A 82 7.08 1.17 2.27
CA GLU A 82 7.74 -0.13 2.33
C GLU A 82 6.94 -1.11 3.18
N ILE A 83 6.94 -2.37 2.76
CA ILE A 83 6.32 -3.47 3.50
C ILE A 83 7.36 -4.54 3.72
N SER A 84 7.62 -4.90 4.98
CA SER A 84 8.42 -6.07 5.31
C SER A 84 7.52 -7.30 5.36
N LEU A 85 7.85 -8.32 4.57
CA LEU A 85 7.08 -9.56 4.49
C LEU A 85 7.66 -10.68 5.37
N GLY A 86 8.81 -10.44 6.00
CA GLY A 86 9.57 -11.46 6.70
C GLY A 86 10.48 -12.29 5.77
N ASN A 87 11.32 -13.13 6.35
CA ASN A 87 12.27 -13.98 5.63
C ASN A 87 13.21 -13.23 4.66
N GLY A 88 13.51 -11.96 4.94
CA GLY A 88 14.33 -11.11 4.08
C GLY A 88 13.61 -10.54 2.86
N HIS A 89 12.33 -10.81 2.70
CA HIS A 89 11.50 -10.26 1.61
C HIS A 89 10.93 -8.91 1.99
N GLN A 90 10.96 -7.98 1.05
CA GLN A 90 10.45 -6.63 1.21
C GLN A 90 9.77 -6.15 -0.08
N LEU A 91 8.73 -5.37 0.07
CA LEU A 91 8.07 -4.66 -1.03
C LEU A 91 8.30 -3.16 -0.87
N GLU A 92 8.70 -2.52 -1.95
CA GLU A 92 8.69 -1.07 -2.08
C GLU A 92 7.48 -0.69 -2.93
N ILE A 93 6.65 0.19 -2.40
CA ILE A 93 5.39 0.62 -3.02
C ILE A 93 5.47 2.09 -3.32
N ASP A 94 5.36 2.46 -4.59
CA ASP A 94 5.20 3.84 -5.02
C ASP A 94 3.77 4.04 -5.51
N THR A 95 2.98 4.78 -4.75
CA THR A 95 1.63 5.15 -5.17
C THR A 95 1.71 6.30 -6.16
N GLU A 96 1.02 6.19 -7.29
CA GLU A 96 1.05 7.20 -8.34
C GLU A 96 -0.21 8.07 -8.30
N ARG A 97 -1.38 7.44 -8.31
CA ARG A 97 -2.67 8.10 -8.27
C ARG A 97 -3.76 7.18 -7.75
N ALA A 98 -4.82 7.79 -7.23
CA ALA A 98 -6.04 7.10 -6.85
C ALA A 98 -7.18 7.59 -7.73
N ASP A 99 -7.96 6.65 -8.28
CA ASP A 99 -9.14 6.92 -9.11
C ASP A 99 -10.33 6.17 -8.52
N GLY A 100 -11.10 6.82 -7.62
CA GLY A 100 -12.22 6.18 -6.94
C GLY A 100 -11.77 4.99 -6.08
N SER A 101 -12.18 3.78 -6.46
CA SER A 101 -11.83 2.53 -5.75
C SER A 101 -10.55 1.88 -6.26
N THR A 102 -9.82 2.50 -7.16
CA THR A 102 -8.58 1.98 -7.72
C THR A 102 -7.37 2.84 -7.33
N ILE A 103 -6.22 2.19 -7.18
CA ILE A 103 -4.95 2.82 -6.87
C ILE A 103 -3.92 2.31 -7.86
N HIS A 104 -3.25 3.24 -8.55
CA HIS A 104 -2.13 2.91 -9.42
C HIS A 104 -0.85 2.92 -8.60
N VAL A 105 -0.13 1.81 -8.61
CA VAL A 105 1.09 1.62 -7.83
C VAL A 105 2.19 1.00 -8.67
N LYS A 106 3.43 1.35 -8.35
CA LYS A 106 4.61 0.59 -8.75
C LYS A 106 5.10 -0.22 -7.58
N VAL A 107 5.37 -1.48 -7.81
CA VAL A 107 5.83 -2.43 -6.80
C VAL A 107 7.18 -2.97 -7.18
N ARG A 108 8.13 -2.89 -6.27
CA ARG A 108 9.41 -3.56 -6.37
C ARG A 108 9.53 -4.57 -5.23
N TRP A 109 9.70 -5.83 -5.59
CA TRP A 109 9.87 -6.92 -4.65
C TRP A 109 11.35 -7.28 -4.56
N THR A 110 11.90 -7.20 -3.36
CA THR A 110 13.30 -7.52 -3.09
C THR A 110 13.41 -8.67 -2.08
N SER A 111 14.49 -9.40 -2.17
CA SER A 111 14.88 -10.40 -1.19
C SER A 111 16.37 -10.29 -0.91
N SER A 112 16.72 -10.11 0.37
CA SER A 112 18.11 -9.95 0.82
C SER A 112 18.90 -8.92 0.01
N GLY A 113 18.25 -7.79 -0.33
CA GLY A 113 18.83 -6.69 -1.09
C GLY A 113 18.83 -6.86 -2.62
N SER A 114 18.42 -8.01 -3.15
CA SER A 114 18.31 -8.25 -4.58
C SER A 114 16.88 -8.04 -5.07
N THR A 115 16.71 -7.31 -6.17
CA THR A 115 15.41 -7.11 -6.79
C THR A 115 14.97 -8.38 -7.51
N LEU A 116 13.82 -8.93 -7.11
CA LEU A 116 13.22 -10.10 -7.74
C LEU A 116 12.28 -9.72 -8.86
N MET A 117 11.55 -8.63 -8.68
CA MET A 117 10.53 -8.16 -9.62
C MET A 117 10.29 -6.67 -9.44
N SER A 118 9.95 -6.02 -10.54
CA SER A 118 9.47 -4.64 -10.55
C SER A 118 8.34 -4.54 -11.56
N THR A 119 7.17 -4.06 -11.12
CA THR A 119 5.97 -4.01 -11.97
C THR A 119 5.04 -2.88 -11.57
N GLY A 120 4.23 -2.42 -12.51
CA GLY A 120 3.12 -1.51 -12.27
C GLY A 120 1.81 -2.28 -12.15
N LEU A 121 0.97 -1.88 -11.21
CA LEU A 121 -0.32 -2.51 -10.93
C LEU A 121 -1.42 -1.47 -10.74
N VAL A 122 -2.64 -1.90 -10.99
CA VAL A 122 -3.85 -1.20 -10.57
C VAL A 122 -4.54 -2.06 -9.52
N LEU A 123 -4.55 -1.59 -8.28
CA LEU A 123 -5.20 -2.28 -7.18
C LEU A 123 -6.63 -1.78 -7.03
N ARG A 124 -7.60 -2.68 -7.04
CA ARG A 124 -8.98 -2.37 -6.66
C ARG A 124 -9.17 -2.60 -5.18
N SER A 125 -9.88 -1.70 -4.52
CA SER A 125 -10.13 -1.80 -3.09
C SER A 125 -10.74 -3.16 -2.72
N GLY A 126 -10.06 -3.89 -1.84
CA GLY A 126 -10.51 -5.19 -1.35
C GLY A 126 -10.32 -6.36 -2.30
N VAL A 127 -9.85 -6.15 -3.52
CA VAL A 127 -9.62 -7.22 -4.51
C VAL A 127 -8.15 -7.65 -4.48
N PRO A 128 -7.83 -8.92 -4.19
CA PRO A 128 -6.46 -9.39 -4.18
C PRO A 128 -5.84 -9.37 -5.58
N ALA A 129 -4.61 -8.85 -5.67
CA ALA A 129 -3.72 -9.03 -6.82
C ALA A 129 -2.62 -10.01 -6.44
N VAL A 130 -2.26 -10.91 -7.35
CA VAL A 130 -1.26 -11.94 -7.09
C VAL A 130 -0.06 -11.75 -8.00
N LEU A 131 1.13 -11.68 -7.41
CA LEU A 131 2.40 -11.62 -8.11
C LEU A 131 3.12 -12.95 -7.96
N GLY A 132 3.34 -13.64 -9.08
CA GLY A 132 4.18 -14.84 -9.11
C GLY A 132 5.66 -14.44 -9.09
N GLY A 133 6.43 -15.08 -8.24
CA GLY A 133 7.85 -14.82 -8.06
C GLY A 133 8.75 -15.96 -8.49
N PRO A 134 10.03 -15.88 -8.11
CA PRO A 134 11.03 -16.91 -8.44
C PRO A 134 10.82 -18.19 -7.63
N GLY A 135 11.51 -19.24 -8.03
CA GLY A 135 11.58 -20.47 -7.27
C GLY A 135 12.16 -20.29 -5.88
N THR A 136 11.68 -21.09 -4.92
CA THR A 136 12.15 -21.04 -3.54
C THR A 136 13.50 -21.75 -3.34
N GLY A 137 13.96 -22.51 -4.33
CA GLY A 137 15.12 -23.40 -4.22
C GLY A 137 14.76 -24.82 -3.75
N HIS A 138 13.49 -25.07 -3.44
CA HIS A 138 12.98 -26.39 -3.06
C HIS A 138 12.08 -26.95 -4.18
N GLY A 139 12.64 -27.81 -5.02
CA GLY A 139 11.90 -28.41 -6.13
C GLY A 139 11.32 -27.40 -7.10
N SER A 140 10.04 -27.54 -7.43
CA SER A 140 9.29 -26.64 -8.30
C SER A 140 8.52 -25.55 -7.54
N ASP A 141 8.71 -25.44 -6.23
CA ASP A 141 8.04 -24.45 -5.41
C ASP A 141 8.45 -23.02 -5.80
N VAL A 142 7.49 -22.12 -5.80
CA VAL A 142 7.72 -20.71 -6.12
C VAL A 142 7.23 -19.82 -5.00
N PHE A 143 7.84 -18.65 -4.88
CA PHE A 143 7.30 -17.56 -4.07
C PHE A 143 6.21 -16.83 -4.83
N ALA A 144 5.26 -16.31 -4.09
CA ALA A 144 4.26 -15.39 -4.61
C ALA A 144 3.88 -14.37 -3.54
N VAL A 145 3.32 -13.25 -3.97
CA VAL A 145 2.83 -12.21 -3.07
C VAL A 145 1.39 -11.88 -3.44
N ILE A 146 0.53 -11.83 -2.42
CA ILE A 146 -0.83 -11.32 -2.54
C ILE A 146 -0.82 -9.87 -2.08
N LEU A 147 -1.29 -8.96 -2.94
CA LEU A 147 -1.42 -7.54 -2.62
C LEU A 147 -2.90 -7.16 -2.52
N ILE A 148 -3.24 -6.45 -1.46
CA ILE A 148 -4.60 -5.97 -1.22
C ILE A 148 -4.51 -4.49 -0.89
N GLY A 149 -5.17 -3.65 -1.71
CA GLY A 149 -5.32 -2.23 -1.46
C GLY A 149 -6.66 -1.90 -0.79
N ARG A 150 -6.63 -0.88 0.08
CA ARG A 150 -7.85 -0.35 0.72
C ARG A 150 -7.79 1.16 0.84
#